data_6835512f0b45008986ce886c30512cc8
#
_entry.id   6835512f0b45008986ce886c30512cc8
#
_cell.length_a   1.000
_cell.length_b   1.000
_cell.length_c   1.000
_cell.angle_alpha   90.00
_cell.angle_beta   90.00
_cell.angle_gamma   90.00
#
_symmetry.space_group_name_H-M   'P 1'
#
loop_
_entity.id
_entity.type
_entity.pdbx_description
1 polymer ?
#
loop_
_entity_poly.entity_id
_entity_poly.type
_entity_poly.pdbx_seq_one_letter_code
_entity_poly.pdbx_strand_id
1 'polypeptide(L)'
;MRKLFYLLLFIPTIASAQQEKFNGLNMNLGNLFRLSDAKTRSISPENLTGEPGKGGMATLENGNAKNAARDLGQGWKVNPFIVIKPGETFTMAEITGPGAIQHIWMTPTGNWRFSILRFYWDDEKEPSVEVPVGDFFGAGWGGYSNLNSLAVTINPGSAFNCYWVMPFRKNVRSR
;
A
#
# COMPACT_ATOMS: atom_id res chain seq x y z
N MET A 1 57.09 50.24 -20.48
CA MET A 1 55.82 49.64 -20.73
C MET A 1 55.75 48.26 -20.01
N ARG A 2 55.07 48.17 -18.85
CA ARG A 2 54.94 46.95 -18.08
C ARG A 2 53.72 46.21 -18.60
N LYS A 3 53.91 45.02 -19.20
CA LYS A 3 52.84 44.14 -19.60
C LYS A 3 52.40 43.34 -18.36
N LEU A 4 51.15 43.56 -17.89
CA LEU A 4 50.52 42.84 -16.79
C LEU A 4 49.90 41.57 -17.39
N PHE A 5 50.45 40.41 -17.04
CA PHE A 5 49.87 39.09 -17.39
C PHE A 5 48.82 38.74 -16.34
N TYR A 6 47.53 38.71 -16.73
CA TYR A 6 46.45 38.15 -15.91
C TYR A 6 46.45 36.65 -16.09
N LEU A 7 46.84 35.91 -15.05
CA LEU A 7 46.69 34.47 -14.98
C LEU A 7 45.25 34.17 -14.52
N LEU A 8 44.38 33.79 -15.44
CA LEU A 8 43.04 33.29 -15.12
C LEU A 8 43.16 31.89 -14.52
N LEU A 9 43.04 31.76 -13.20
CA LEU A 9 42.90 30.48 -12.50
C LEU A 9 41.51 29.93 -12.76
N PHE A 10 41.40 28.94 -13.67
CA PHE A 10 40.22 28.14 -13.83
C PHE A 10 40.18 27.17 -12.65
N ILE A 11 39.33 27.42 -11.63
CA ILE A 11 39.02 26.46 -10.59
C ILE A 11 37.89 25.55 -11.15
N PRO A 12 38.15 24.28 -11.44
CA PRO A 12 37.07 23.37 -11.80
C PRO A 12 36.19 23.17 -10.57
N THR A 13 34.98 23.74 -10.58
CA THR A 13 33.94 23.36 -9.63
C THR A 13 33.57 21.93 -9.96
N ILE A 14 34.07 20.99 -9.17
CA ILE A 14 33.58 19.61 -9.15
C ILE A 14 32.16 19.72 -8.58
N ALA A 15 31.18 19.82 -9.45
CA ALA A 15 29.80 19.61 -9.10
C ALA A 15 29.67 18.11 -8.72
N SER A 16 29.84 17.81 -7.44
CA SER A 16 29.40 16.52 -6.90
C SER A 16 27.90 16.47 -7.10
N ALA A 17 27.45 15.80 -8.17
CA ALA A 17 26.07 15.42 -8.29
C ALA A 17 25.78 14.51 -7.09
N GLN A 18 25.23 15.09 -6.04
CA GLN A 18 24.75 14.35 -4.89
C GLN A 18 23.60 13.50 -5.42
N GLN A 19 23.91 12.25 -5.69
CA GLN A 19 22.90 11.30 -6.14
C GLN A 19 21.94 11.09 -4.96
N GLU A 20 20.78 11.75 -5.01
CA GLU A 20 19.76 11.58 -3.99
C GLU A 20 19.49 10.09 -3.81
N LYS A 21 19.56 9.64 -2.54
CA LYS A 21 19.33 8.26 -2.20
C LYS A 21 17.88 7.90 -2.58
N PHE A 22 17.72 6.86 -3.36
CA PHE A 22 16.39 6.42 -3.78
C PHE A 22 15.57 5.99 -2.56
N ASN A 23 14.41 6.59 -2.36
CA ASN A 23 13.55 6.37 -1.22
C ASN A 23 12.51 5.23 -1.40
N GLY A 24 12.52 4.54 -2.56
CA GLY A 24 11.57 3.48 -2.88
C GLY A 24 10.23 3.97 -3.43
N LEU A 25 10.03 5.28 -3.56
CA LEU A 25 8.83 5.85 -4.19
C LEU A 25 9.02 6.02 -5.70
N ASN A 26 7.92 6.22 -6.42
CA ASN A 26 7.92 6.41 -7.89
C ASN A 26 8.58 5.26 -8.66
N MET A 27 8.36 4.03 -8.20
CA MET A 27 8.83 2.84 -8.89
C MET A 27 8.19 2.72 -10.28
N ASN A 28 9.02 2.46 -11.27
CA ASN A 28 8.61 2.18 -12.65
C ASN A 28 9.62 1.23 -13.31
N LEU A 29 9.29 0.72 -14.50
CA LEU A 29 10.14 -0.26 -15.17
C LEU A 29 11.57 0.26 -15.45
N GLY A 30 11.77 1.57 -15.56
CA GLY A 30 13.08 2.18 -15.81
C GLY A 30 13.95 2.33 -14.56
N ASN A 31 13.41 2.09 -13.35
CA ASN A 31 14.16 2.27 -12.12
C ASN A 31 14.10 1.08 -11.14
N LEU A 32 13.61 -0.09 -11.57
CA LEU A 32 13.52 -1.31 -10.76
C LEU A 32 14.88 -1.77 -10.20
N PHE A 33 15.99 -1.41 -10.85
CA PHE A 33 17.33 -1.75 -10.41
C PHE A 33 17.85 -0.89 -9.24
N ARG A 34 17.14 0.19 -8.89
CA ARG A 34 17.58 1.09 -7.81
C ARG A 34 17.25 0.48 -6.46
N LEU A 35 18.25 0.40 -5.60
CA LEU A 35 18.09 -0.06 -4.23
C LEU A 35 17.70 1.08 -3.30
N SER A 36 16.89 0.77 -2.30
CA SER A 36 16.53 1.70 -1.22
C SER A 36 16.65 1.01 0.14
N ASP A 37 16.71 1.80 1.21
CA ASP A 37 16.69 1.29 2.59
C ASP A 37 15.26 1.17 3.15
N ALA A 38 14.24 1.38 2.31
CA ALA A 38 12.86 1.25 2.72
C ALA A 38 12.57 -0.16 3.24
N LYS A 39 11.81 -0.24 4.32
CA LYS A 39 11.35 -1.50 4.90
C LYS A 39 9.92 -1.77 4.42
N THR A 40 9.71 -2.91 3.80
CA THR A 40 8.37 -3.33 3.38
C THR A 40 7.63 -4.04 4.51
N ARG A 41 6.32 -3.86 4.53
CA ARG A 41 5.38 -4.53 5.44
C ARG A 41 4.13 -4.92 4.66
N SER A 42 3.46 -5.95 5.13
CA SER A 42 2.16 -6.36 4.60
C SER A 42 1.18 -6.46 5.76
N ILE A 43 0.04 -5.78 5.63
CA ILE A 43 -1.09 -5.90 6.56
C ILE A 43 -2.15 -6.76 5.87
N SER A 44 -2.66 -7.73 6.58
CA SER A 44 -3.68 -8.65 6.09
C SER A 44 -4.49 -9.24 7.26
N PRO A 45 -5.59 -9.95 7.01
CA PRO A 45 -6.30 -10.68 8.07
C PRO A 45 -5.43 -11.69 8.83
N GLU A 46 -4.36 -12.18 8.21
CA GLU A 46 -3.36 -13.04 8.86
C GLU A 46 -2.34 -12.27 9.72
N ASN A 47 -2.24 -10.93 9.54
CA ASN A 47 -1.32 -10.06 10.27
C ASN A 47 -1.82 -8.61 10.24
N LEU A 48 -2.69 -8.24 11.16
CA LEU A 48 -3.32 -6.91 11.17
C LEU A 48 -2.37 -5.77 11.56
N THR A 49 -1.23 -6.09 12.19
CA THR A 49 -0.23 -5.07 12.57
C THR A 49 0.86 -4.89 11.53
N GLY A 50 1.03 -5.83 10.60
CA GLY A 50 2.13 -5.85 9.65
C GLY A 50 3.51 -6.11 10.29
N GLU A 51 3.56 -6.57 11.55
CA GLU A 51 4.82 -6.85 12.23
C GLU A 51 5.56 -8.04 11.60
N PRO A 52 6.91 -7.97 11.51
CA PRO A 52 7.69 -9.08 11.00
C PRO A 52 7.49 -10.36 11.83
N GLY A 53 7.28 -11.48 11.15
CA GLY A 53 7.13 -12.79 11.81
C GLY A 53 5.77 -13.01 12.48
N LYS A 54 4.80 -12.09 12.33
CA LYS A 54 3.46 -12.20 12.92
C LYS A 54 2.38 -12.69 11.94
N GLY A 55 2.76 -13.02 10.71
CA GLY A 55 1.84 -13.62 9.74
C GLY A 55 1.53 -15.09 10.05
N GLY A 56 0.32 -15.56 9.71
CA GLY A 56 -0.07 -16.95 9.84
C GLY A 56 -0.15 -17.48 11.29
N MET A 57 -0.42 -16.61 12.26
CA MET A 57 -0.45 -16.99 13.68
C MET A 57 -1.80 -17.51 14.15
N ALA A 58 -2.86 -17.42 13.33
CA ALA A 58 -4.17 -17.95 13.66
C ALA A 58 -4.11 -19.48 13.83
N THR A 59 -4.86 -19.98 14.81
CA THR A 59 -5.03 -21.42 15.04
C THR A 59 -6.35 -21.91 14.46
N LEU A 60 -6.51 -23.22 14.36
CA LEU A 60 -7.77 -23.82 13.85
C LEU A 60 -8.98 -23.48 14.71
N GLU A 61 -8.79 -23.17 15.99
CA GLU A 61 -9.87 -22.80 16.90
C GLU A 61 -10.43 -21.42 16.59
N ASN A 62 -9.59 -20.47 16.13
CA ASN A 62 -9.96 -19.06 15.98
C ASN A 62 -9.91 -18.53 14.55
N GLY A 63 -9.60 -19.36 13.55
CA GLY A 63 -9.49 -18.94 12.16
C GLY A 63 -10.79 -19.08 11.36
N ASN A 64 -11.06 -18.14 10.47
CA ASN A 64 -12.25 -18.12 9.62
C ASN A 64 -12.28 -19.24 8.57
N ALA A 65 -11.12 -19.74 8.15
CA ALA A 65 -10.97 -20.81 7.17
C ALA A 65 -10.50 -22.14 7.80
N LYS A 66 -10.80 -22.37 9.08
CA LYS A 66 -10.37 -23.55 9.83
C LYS A 66 -10.71 -24.88 9.14
N ASN A 67 -11.85 -24.97 8.46
CA ASN A 67 -12.26 -26.19 7.76
C ASN A 67 -11.40 -26.45 6.52
N ALA A 68 -11.03 -25.39 5.78
CA ALA A 68 -10.15 -25.51 4.61
C ALA A 68 -8.69 -25.78 5.01
N ALA A 69 -8.25 -25.26 6.15
CA ALA A 69 -6.88 -25.42 6.65
C ALA A 69 -6.70 -26.59 7.64
N ARG A 70 -7.75 -27.41 7.89
CA ARG A 70 -7.78 -28.42 8.95
C ARG A 70 -6.60 -29.41 8.95
N ASP A 71 -6.13 -29.76 7.76
CA ASP A 71 -5.06 -30.75 7.61
C ASP A 71 -3.65 -30.11 7.60
N LEU A 72 -3.58 -28.80 7.57
CA LEU A 72 -2.33 -28.03 7.46
C LEU A 72 -2.00 -27.26 8.75
N GLY A 73 -3.01 -26.76 9.47
CA GLY A 73 -2.87 -26.12 10.77
C GLY A 73 -2.31 -24.70 10.72
N GLN A 74 -1.76 -24.24 11.84
CA GLN A 74 -1.15 -22.93 12.00
C GLN A 74 0.03 -22.74 11.03
N GLY A 75 0.21 -21.50 10.56
CA GLY A 75 1.22 -21.15 9.54
C GLY A 75 0.69 -21.22 8.11
N TRP A 76 -0.44 -21.86 7.92
CA TRP A 76 -1.17 -21.90 6.65
C TRP A 76 -2.32 -20.87 6.69
N LYS A 77 -3.03 -20.72 5.60
CA LYS A 77 -4.05 -19.69 5.42
C LYS A 77 -5.31 -19.98 6.26
N VAL A 78 -5.20 -19.87 7.59
CA VAL A 78 -6.26 -20.20 8.55
C VAL A 78 -7.23 -19.04 8.78
N ASN A 79 -6.77 -17.77 8.64
CA ASN A 79 -7.58 -16.56 8.81
C ASN A 79 -7.46 -15.59 7.61
N PRO A 80 -7.82 -16.02 6.39
CA PRO A 80 -7.53 -15.28 5.17
C PRO A 80 -8.43 -14.06 4.90
N PHE A 81 -9.50 -13.86 5.66
CA PHE A 81 -10.47 -12.80 5.44
C PHE A 81 -11.02 -12.28 6.77
N ILE A 82 -11.66 -11.12 6.70
CA ILE A 82 -12.49 -10.56 7.76
C ILE A 82 -13.94 -10.55 7.31
N VAL A 83 -14.87 -10.45 8.27
CA VAL A 83 -16.29 -10.23 8.02
C VAL A 83 -16.68 -8.93 8.69
N ILE A 84 -17.22 -7.99 7.92
CA ILE A 84 -17.72 -6.70 8.41
C ILE A 84 -19.25 -6.76 8.31
N LYS A 85 -19.95 -6.61 9.45
CA LYS A 85 -21.41 -6.60 9.47
C LYS A 85 -21.96 -5.22 9.09
N PRO A 86 -23.22 -5.13 8.66
CA PRO A 86 -23.86 -3.86 8.42
C PRO A 86 -23.77 -2.95 9.65
N GLY A 87 -23.38 -1.69 9.41
CA GLY A 87 -23.17 -0.69 10.46
C GLY A 87 -21.85 -0.78 11.23
N GLU A 88 -21.03 -1.81 10.99
CA GLU A 88 -19.70 -1.92 11.59
C GLU A 88 -18.67 -1.11 10.83
N THR A 89 -17.70 -0.59 11.57
CA THR A 89 -16.48 0.00 11.01
C THR A 89 -15.29 -0.87 11.40
N PHE A 90 -14.50 -1.27 10.41
CA PHE A 90 -13.29 -2.04 10.62
C PHE A 90 -12.06 -1.21 10.22
N THR A 91 -11.08 -1.09 11.11
CA THR A 91 -9.80 -0.46 10.79
C THR A 91 -8.91 -1.49 10.11
N MET A 92 -8.71 -1.31 8.79
CA MET A 92 -7.89 -2.23 7.98
C MET A 92 -6.40 -2.02 8.22
N ALA A 93 -5.99 -0.76 8.39
CA ALA A 93 -4.61 -0.42 8.67
C ALA A 93 -4.53 0.84 9.54
N GLU A 94 -3.58 0.83 10.46
CA GLU A 94 -3.16 2.00 11.24
C GLU A 94 -1.64 1.96 11.29
N ILE A 95 -1.00 2.82 10.50
CA ILE A 95 0.43 2.75 10.23
C ILE A 95 1.07 4.06 10.70
N THR A 96 2.05 3.95 11.58
CA THR A 96 2.89 5.07 11.98
C THR A 96 4.10 5.15 11.03
N GLY A 97 4.36 6.36 10.52
CA GLY A 97 5.39 6.54 9.50
C GLY A 97 6.45 7.57 9.86
N PRO A 98 7.16 8.07 8.87
CA PRO A 98 6.75 8.24 7.46
C PRO A 98 6.77 6.95 6.65
N GLY A 99 5.93 6.91 5.61
CA GLY A 99 5.82 5.74 4.76
C GLY A 99 4.97 5.96 3.52
N ALA A 100 4.64 4.88 2.83
CA ALA A 100 3.69 4.90 1.71
C ALA A 100 2.95 3.58 1.60
N ILE A 101 1.64 3.65 1.33
CA ILE A 101 0.90 2.48 0.85
C ILE A 101 1.27 2.33 -0.62
N GLN A 102 1.81 1.17 -0.99
CA GLN A 102 2.29 0.89 -2.35
C GLN A 102 1.29 0.05 -3.15
N HIS A 103 0.50 -0.77 -2.45
CA HIS A 103 -0.44 -1.66 -3.06
C HIS A 103 -1.58 -1.99 -2.09
N ILE A 104 -2.80 -1.99 -2.62
CA ILE A 104 -3.97 -2.55 -1.93
C ILE A 104 -4.54 -3.65 -2.80
N TRP A 105 -4.74 -4.82 -2.21
CA TRP A 105 -5.41 -5.95 -2.84
C TRP A 105 -6.57 -6.42 -1.97
N MET A 106 -7.72 -6.66 -2.58
CA MET A 106 -8.85 -7.26 -1.89
C MET A 106 -9.80 -7.99 -2.86
N THR A 107 -10.53 -8.95 -2.33
CA THR A 107 -11.58 -9.70 -3.04
C THR A 107 -12.89 -9.60 -2.26
N PRO A 108 -13.52 -8.42 -2.20
CA PRO A 108 -14.72 -8.24 -1.42
C PRO A 108 -15.89 -9.00 -2.03
N THR A 109 -16.76 -9.55 -1.14
CA THR A 109 -18.03 -10.16 -1.51
C THR A 109 -19.18 -9.22 -1.16
N GLY A 110 -20.38 -9.50 -1.69
CA GLY A 110 -21.56 -8.66 -1.46
C GLY A 110 -21.64 -7.45 -2.40
N ASN A 111 -22.35 -6.41 -1.98
CA ASN A 111 -22.51 -5.20 -2.78
C ASN A 111 -21.41 -4.18 -2.45
N TRP A 112 -20.52 -3.95 -3.38
CA TRP A 112 -19.33 -3.08 -3.20
C TRP A 112 -19.67 -1.60 -3.03
N ARG A 113 -20.88 -1.18 -3.38
CA ARG A 113 -21.34 0.20 -3.16
C ARG A 113 -21.85 0.45 -1.75
N PHE A 114 -22.15 -0.60 -0.99
CA PHE A 114 -22.63 -0.48 0.39
C PHE A 114 -21.50 -0.51 1.43
N SER A 115 -20.28 -0.76 0.99
CA SER A 115 -19.08 -0.69 1.82
C SER A 115 -18.32 0.57 1.46
N ILE A 116 -18.02 1.40 2.45
CA ILE A 116 -17.33 2.68 2.27
C ILE A 116 -15.89 2.54 2.72
N LEU A 117 -14.96 2.91 1.84
CA LEU A 117 -13.53 2.99 2.11
C LEU A 117 -13.16 4.41 2.51
N ARG A 118 -12.43 4.55 3.64
CA ARG A 118 -11.95 5.84 4.14
C ARG A 118 -10.46 5.82 4.37
N PHE A 119 -9.78 6.93 4.02
CA PHE A 119 -8.40 7.17 4.41
C PHE A 119 -8.26 8.49 5.15
N TYR A 120 -7.46 8.45 6.22
CA TYR A 120 -7.08 9.59 7.06
C TYR A 120 -5.56 9.66 7.08
N TRP A 121 -5.00 10.81 6.69
CA TRP A 121 -3.57 11.03 6.61
C TRP A 121 -3.12 11.98 7.72
N ASP A 122 -1.92 11.75 8.26
CA ASP A 122 -1.18 12.73 9.05
C ASP A 122 -2.01 13.43 10.14
N ASP A 123 -2.77 12.67 10.96
CA ASP A 123 -3.62 13.12 12.06
C ASP A 123 -4.94 13.82 11.63
N GLU A 124 -5.35 13.67 10.37
CA GLU A 124 -6.66 14.19 9.93
C GLU A 124 -7.82 13.63 10.77
N LYS A 125 -8.77 14.51 11.09
CA LYS A 125 -10.00 14.14 11.81
C LYS A 125 -11.08 13.64 10.85
N GLU A 126 -11.18 14.28 9.70
CA GLU A 126 -12.10 13.91 8.63
C GLU A 126 -11.33 13.16 7.55
N PRO A 127 -11.95 12.20 6.84
CA PRO A 127 -11.27 11.45 5.81
C PRO A 127 -11.01 12.30 4.56
N SER A 128 -9.80 12.27 4.04
CA SER A 128 -9.50 12.86 2.70
C SER A 128 -10.04 12.01 1.56
N VAL A 129 -10.27 10.73 1.80
CA VAL A 129 -10.91 9.80 0.87
C VAL A 129 -12.09 9.15 1.59
N GLU A 130 -13.27 9.28 1.00
CA GLU A 130 -14.48 8.58 1.43
C GLU A 130 -15.26 8.19 0.18
N VAL A 131 -15.31 6.90 -0.12
CA VAL A 131 -15.83 6.40 -1.40
C VAL A 131 -16.32 4.95 -1.26
N PRO A 132 -17.36 4.54 -2.00
CA PRO A 132 -17.71 3.13 -2.09
C PRO A 132 -16.53 2.29 -2.56
N VAL A 133 -16.34 1.12 -1.96
CA VAL A 133 -15.20 0.24 -2.26
C VAL A 133 -15.07 -0.03 -3.74
N GLY A 134 -16.16 -0.41 -4.41
CA GLY A 134 -16.12 -0.69 -5.84
C GLY A 134 -15.70 0.53 -6.68
N ASP A 135 -16.20 1.72 -6.33
CA ASP A 135 -15.92 2.96 -7.05
C ASP A 135 -14.44 3.34 -6.95
N PHE A 136 -13.81 3.10 -5.78
CA PHE A 136 -12.37 3.34 -5.59
C PHE A 136 -11.50 2.53 -6.57
N PHE A 137 -11.93 1.32 -6.91
CA PHE A 137 -11.21 0.45 -7.84
C PHE A 137 -11.76 0.51 -9.28
N GLY A 138 -12.70 1.42 -9.57
CA GLY A 138 -13.27 1.59 -10.91
C GLY A 138 -14.47 0.69 -11.24
N ALA A 139 -15.03 -0.02 -10.25
CA ALA A 139 -16.24 -0.84 -10.37
C ALA A 139 -17.51 -0.09 -9.91
N GLY A 140 -17.71 1.13 -10.37
CA GLY A 140 -18.75 2.07 -9.90
C GLY A 140 -20.19 1.62 -10.09
N TRP A 141 -20.46 0.63 -10.94
CA TRP A 141 -21.79 0.13 -11.22
C TRP A 141 -22.24 -1.01 -10.28
N GLY A 142 -21.36 -1.43 -9.35
CA GLY A 142 -21.65 -2.54 -8.43
C GLY A 142 -21.68 -3.92 -9.09
N GLY A 143 -21.37 -4.00 -10.37
CA GLY A 143 -21.24 -5.23 -11.14
C GLY A 143 -19.79 -5.52 -11.52
N TYR A 144 -19.49 -6.79 -11.78
CA TYR A 144 -18.18 -7.18 -12.26
C TYR A 144 -17.92 -6.62 -13.65
N SER A 145 -16.76 -6.01 -13.81
CA SER A 145 -16.17 -5.68 -15.10
C SER A 145 -14.67 -5.89 -15.05
N ASN A 146 -14.10 -6.39 -16.14
CA ASN A 146 -12.65 -6.50 -16.23
C ASN A 146 -12.08 -5.11 -16.55
N LEU A 147 -11.25 -4.61 -15.63
CA LEU A 147 -10.57 -3.33 -15.78
C LEU A 147 -9.06 -3.56 -15.67
N ASN A 148 -8.31 -3.01 -16.62
CA ASN A 148 -6.86 -3.02 -16.60
C ASN A 148 -6.31 -1.62 -16.86
N SER A 149 -5.58 -1.08 -15.89
CA SER A 149 -4.86 0.18 -16.00
C SER A 149 -3.57 0.12 -15.18
N LEU A 150 -2.74 1.15 -15.27
CA LEU A 150 -1.53 1.26 -14.44
C LEU A 150 -1.87 1.58 -12.97
N ALA A 151 -3.03 2.19 -12.72
CA ALA A 151 -3.42 2.65 -11.40
C ALA A 151 -4.24 1.61 -10.64
N VAL A 152 -5.23 1.02 -11.30
CA VAL A 152 -6.14 0.03 -10.72
C VAL A 152 -6.42 -1.09 -11.70
N THR A 153 -6.60 -2.30 -11.18
CA THR A 153 -7.04 -3.44 -11.98
C THR A 153 -8.11 -4.24 -11.25
N ILE A 154 -9.03 -4.85 -12.00
CA ILE A 154 -10.05 -5.79 -11.52
C ILE A 154 -9.87 -7.08 -12.29
N ASN A 155 -8.95 -7.93 -11.83
CA ASN A 155 -8.65 -9.26 -12.37
C ASN A 155 -7.71 -10.05 -11.44
N PRO A 156 -7.72 -11.40 -11.47
CA PRO A 156 -8.76 -12.25 -12.06
C PRO A 156 -10.06 -12.16 -11.24
N GLY A 157 -11.20 -12.31 -11.88
CA GLY A 157 -12.49 -12.20 -11.23
C GLY A 157 -12.66 -10.84 -10.52
N SER A 158 -13.22 -10.81 -9.32
CA SER A 158 -13.40 -9.61 -8.51
C SER A 158 -12.18 -9.26 -7.64
N ALA A 159 -10.98 -9.59 -8.07
CA ALA A 159 -9.76 -9.17 -7.38
C ALA A 159 -9.46 -7.71 -7.69
N PHE A 160 -9.71 -6.86 -6.74
CA PHE A 160 -9.44 -5.43 -6.77
C PHE A 160 -7.98 -5.15 -6.42
N ASN A 161 -7.29 -4.43 -7.27
CA ASN A 161 -5.90 -4.01 -7.07
C ASN A 161 -5.78 -2.50 -7.26
N CYS A 162 -5.05 -1.86 -6.37
CA CYS A 162 -4.68 -0.46 -6.47
C CYS A 162 -3.17 -0.33 -6.35
N TYR A 163 -2.55 0.34 -7.31
CA TYR A 163 -1.11 0.58 -7.39
C TYR A 163 -0.76 2.06 -7.24
N TRP A 164 -1.71 2.91 -6.83
CA TRP A 164 -1.41 4.28 -6.48
C TRP A 164 -0.48 4.31 -5.28
N VAL A 165 0.65 4.96 -5.44
CA VAL A 165 1.55 5.20 -4.31
C VAL A 165 0.97 6.31 -3.46
N MET A 166 0.64 6.01 -2.21
CA MET A 166 0.00 6.93 -1.28
C MET A 166 0.95 7.25 -0.13
N PRO A 167 1.81 8.28 -0.25
CA PRO A 167 2.76 8.66 0.78
C PRO A 167 2.09 9.40 1.95
N PHE A 168 2.66 9.21 3.15
CA PHE A 168 2.28 9.94 4.35
C PHE A 168 3.51 10.31 5.17
N ARG A 169 3.42 11.38 5.97
CA ARG A 169 4.55 11.91 6.75
C ARG A 169 4.58 11.40 8.16
N LYS A 170 3.43 11.24 8.80
CA LYS A 170 3.30 10.83 10.20
C LYS A 170 2.60 9.48 10.35
N ASN A 171 1.42 9.39 9.79
CA ASN A 171 0.60 8.18 9.91
C ASN A 171 -0.46 8.10 8.81
N VAL A 172 -1.02 6.92 8.65
CA VAL A 172 -2.23 6.69 7.86
C VAL A 172 -3.14 5.71 8.60
N ARG A 173 -4.42 5.98 8.56
CA ARG A 173 -5.47 5.07 9.01
C ARG A 173 -6.46 4.83 7.87
N SER A 174 -6.75 3.56 7.59
CA SER A 174 -7.78 3.17 6.63
C SER A 174 -8.87 2.33 7.31
N ARG A 175 -10.10 2.64 6.92
CA ARG A 175 -11.32 1.98 7.47
C ARG A 175 -12.27 1.60 6.37
#